data_0bcfe8ea0bfcaa1c448fc79fed16d4f3
#
_entry.id   0bcfe8ea0bfcaa1c448fc79fed16d4f3
#
_cell.length_a   1.000
_cell.length_b   1.000
_cell.length_c   1.000
_cell.angle_alpha   90.00
_cell.angle_beta   90.00
_cell.angle_gamma   90.00
#
_symmetry.space_group_name_H-M   'P 1'
#
loop_
_entity.id
_entity.type
_entity.pdbx_description
1 polymer ?
#
loop_
_entity_poly.entity_id
_entity_poly.type
_entity_poly.pdbx_seq_one_letter_code
_entity_poly.pdbx_strand_id
1 'polypeptide(L)'
;MQYQIFNSKTGELVAWFDTENDDAVLKRGYEVQKGDNLTVQEVIENSHKVSPRTVAEFEKVTWGQYCSAKEWNPDSVFTEPDHTKEYDDLIFPKRATKGSAGYDFFAPFDFTLNPGETIKFPTGFRCKMKDNIVLKLYPRSGLGFKYRVRLENTVGVIDSDYYYSDNEGHIQVKLTNEGSKPMTVHKGEAYMQGIFSEYLLAVEDEVTEERNGGFGSTTK
;
A
#
# COMPACT_ATOMS: atom_id res chain seq x y z
N MET A 1 -21.18 -11.26 2.03
CA MET A 1 -22.16 -11.88 1.09
C MET A 1 -21.78 -13.34 0.98
N GLN A 2 -22.68 -14.24 1.31
CA GLN A 2 -22.40 -15.68 1.29
C GLN A 2 -22.74 -16.27 -0.09
N TYR A 3 -21.84 -17.04 -0.67
CA TYR A 3 -22.04 -17.77 -1.90
C TYR A 3 -22.10 -19.27 -1.57
N GLN A 4 -23.06 -19.96 -2.14
CA GLN A 4 -23.26 -21.39 -1.93
C GLN A 4 -23.06 -22.14 -3.26
N ILE A 5 -22.28 -23.22 -3.23
CA ILE A 5 -22.01 -24.07 -4.38
C ILE A 5 -22.80 -25.35 -4.23
N PHE A 6 -23.59 -25.68 -5.24
CA PHE A 6 -24.42 -26.87 -5.27
C PHE A 6 -23.97 -27.81 -6.38
N ASN A 7 -24.07 -29.11 -6.12
CA ASN A 7 -23.92 -30.12 -7.16
C ASN A 7 -25.14 -30.02 -8.11
N SER A 8 -24.90 -29.65 -9.36
CA SER A 8 -25.96 -29.49 -10.36
C SER A 8 -26.75 -30.76 -10.70
N LYS A 9 -26.23 -31.95 -10.33
CA LYS A 9 -26.89 -33.23 -10.56
C LYS A 9 -27.70 -33.73 -9.37
N THR A 10 -27.25 -33.43 -8.15
CA THR A 10 -27.88 -33.96 -6.93
C THR A 10 -28.59 -32.87 -6.15
N GLY A 11 -28.36 -31.58 -6.44
CA GLY A 11 -28.86 -30.46 -5.65
C GLY A 11 -28.20 -30.31 -4.29
N GLU A 12 -27.14 -31.07 -4.00
CA GLU A 12 -26.43 -31.01 -2.72
C GLU A 12 -25.51 -29.80 -2.63
N LEU A 13 -25.47 -29.15 -1.46
CA LEU A 13 -24.51 -28.13 -1.13
C LEU A 13 -23.11 -28.77 -0.99
N VAL A 14 -22.20 -28.38 -1.85
CA VAL A 14 -20.83 -28.91 -1.92
C VAL A 14 -19.87 -28.01 -1.14
N ALA A 15 -20.09 -26.69 -1.21
CA ALA A 15 -19.26 -25.72 -0.51
C ALA A 15 -20.03 -24.39 -0.32
N TRP A 16 -19.57 -23.58 0.61
CA TRP A 16 -19.99 -22.19 0.76
C TRP A 16 -18.80 -21.30 0.98
N PHE A 17 -18.89 -20.04 0.49
CA PHE A 17 -17.90 -19.01 0.70
C PHE A 17 -18.52 -17.88 1.49
N ASP A 18 -17.82 -17.41 2.51
CA ASP A 18 -18.13 -16.18 3.17
C ASP A 18 -17.14 -15.10 2.73
N THR A 19 -17.65 -14.06 2.07
CA THR A 19 -16.80 -12.97 1.58
C THR A 19 -16.21 -12.11 2.70
N GLU A 20 -16.69 -12.25 3.93
CA GLU A 20 -16.14 -11.53 5.07
C GLU A 20 -14.93 -12.24 5.69
N ASN A 21 -14.79 -13.56 5.47
CA ASN A 21 -13.72 -14.37 6.05
C ASN A 21 -12.84 -15.12 5.05
N ASP A 22 -13.07 -15.00 3.74
CA ASP A 22 -12.31 -15.64 2.64
C ASP A 22 -12.05 -17.16 2.78
N ASP A 23 -12.68 -17.82 3.73
CA ASP A 23 -12.51 -19.25 3.96
C ASP A 23 -13.57 -20.05 3.18
N ALA A 24 -13.10 -20.88 2.25
CA ALA A 24 -13.94 -21.89 1.63
C ALA A 24 -14.12 -23.07 2.59
N VAL A 25 -15.31 -23.22 3.14
CA VAL A 25 -15.61 -24.36 4.03
C VAL A 25 -16.37 -25.42 3.22
N LEU A 26 -15.68 -26.52 2.95
CA LEU A 26 -16.30 -27.73 2.42
C LEU A 26 -17.17 -28.37 3.50
N LYS A 27 -18.48 -28.39 3.30
CA LYS A 27 -19.41 -29.14 4.18
C LYS A 27 -19.82 -30.43 3.49
N ARG A 28 -19.53 -31.55 4.12
CA ARG A 28 -20.10 -32.85 3.75
C ARG A 28 -21.47 -33.02 4.45
N GLY A 29 -22.52 -33.22 3.63
CA GLY A 29 -23.77 -33.81 4.08
C GLY A 29 -24.88 -32.86 4.53
N TYR A 30 -25.18 -31.78 3.79
CA TYR A 30 -26.35 -30.95 4.03
C TYR A 30 -27.27 -30.89 2.83
N GLU A 31 -28.59 -31.05 3.06
CA GLU A 31 -29.65 -30.75 2.07
C GLU A 31 -29.82 -29.24 1.92
N VAL A 32 -29.93 -28.80 0.68
CA VAL A 32 -29.97 -27.38 0.32
C VAL A 32 -31.42 -26.87 0.31
N GLN A 33 -31.67 -25.78 0.99
CA GLN A 33 -32.85 -24.94 0.72
C GLN A 33 -32.52 -23.91 -0.36
N LYS A 34 -33.41 -23.85 -1.36
CA LYS A 34 -33.30 -22.96 -2.52
C LYS A 34 -33.08 -21.49 -2.11
N GLY A 35 -31.92 -20.96 -2.44
CA GLY A 35 -31.67 -19.53 -2.56
C GLY A 35 -30.76 -19.30 -3.75
N ASP A 36 -31.19 -18.49 -4.67
CA ASP A 36 -30.54 -18.01 -5.89
C ASP A 36 -29.90 -19.03 -6.85
N ASN A 37 -30.40 -18.99 -8.08
CA ASN A 37 -30.09 -19.85 -9.25
C ASN A 37 -28.66 -19.69 -9.82
N LEU A 38 -27.62 -19.92 -9.02
CA LEU A 38 -26.25 -19.99 -9.53
C LEU A 38 -25.94 -21.43 -9.96
N THR A 39 -25.45 -21.62 -11.20
CA THR A 39 -24.94 -22.90 -11.64
C THR A 39 -23.56 -23.14 -11.03
N VAL A 40 -23.17 -24.42 -10.85
CA VAL A 40 -21.82 -24.79 -10.37
C VAL A 40 -20.73 -24.16 -11.23
N GLN A 41 -20.97 -23.94 -12.50
CA GLN A 41 -20.04 -23.34 -13.44
C GLN A 41 -19.86 -21.84 -13.22
N GLU A 42 -20.90 -21.08 -12.91
CA GLU A 42 -20.82 -19.66 -12.58
C GLU A 42 -20.07 -19.43 -11.28
N VAL A 43 -20.27 -20.30 -10.30
CA VAL A 43 -19.57 -20.24 -9.02
C VAL A 43 -18.09 -20.60 -9.17
N ILE A 44 -17.74 -21.60 -10.00
CA ILE A 44 -16.34 -21.95 -10.28
C ILE A 44 -15.65 -20.82 -11.05
N GLU A 45 -16.29 -20.24 -12.05
CA GLU A 45 -15.74 -19.09 -12.78
C GLU A 45 -15.60 -17.85 -11.88
N ASN A 46 -16.54 -17.63 -10.97
CA ASN A 46 -16.46 -16.54 -9.99
C ASN A 46 -15.48 -16.83 -8.84
N SER A 47 -15.28 -18.11 -8.46
CA SER A 47 -14.28 -18.50 -7.45
C SER A 47 -12.85 -18.26 -7.93
N HIS A 48 -12.62 -18.26 -9.26
CA HIS A 48 -11.32 -17.86 -9.82
C HIS A 48 -11.15 -16.34 -9.92
N LYS A 49 -12.19 -15.56 -9.65
CA LYS A 49 -12.15 -14.11 -9.49
C LYS A 49 -12.17 -13.74 -8.01
N VAL A 50 -11.18 -14.21 -7.26
CA VAL A 50 -10.98 -13.76 -5.89
C VAL A 50 -10.82 -12.24 -5.93
N SER A 51 -11.79 -11.51 -5.41
CA SER A 51 -11.64 -10.08 -5.20
C SER A 51 -10.57 -9.87 -4.13
N PRO A 52 -9.57 -9.01 -4.37
CA PRO A 52 -8.58 -8.71 -3.35
C PRO A 52 -9.28 -8.22 -2.08
N ARG A 53 -8.89 -8.77 -0.91
CA ARG A 53 -9.38 -8.29 0.38
C ARG A 53 -8.98 -6.83 0.58
N THR A 54 -9.91 -6.00 1.06
CA THR A 54 -9.56 -4.67 1.55
C THR A 54 -8.89 -4.78 2.90
N VAL A 55 -7.62 -4.40 2.99
CA VAL A 55 -6.78 -4.56 4.18
C VAL A 55 -6.24 -3.26 4.73
N ALA A 56 -6.40 -2.14 4.00
CA ALA A 56 -5.77 -0.87 4.35
C ALA A 56 -6.55 0.33 3.83
N GLU A 57 -6.27 1.49 4.42
CA GLU A 57 -6.79 2.79 4.04
C GLU A 57 -5.66 3.82 4.05
N PHE A 58 -5.53 4.62 2.98
CA PHE A 58 -4.63 5.77 2.95
C PHE A 58 -5.36 7.01 3.46
N GLU A 59 -4.70 7.76 4.31
CA GLU A 59 -5.18 9.03 4.83
C GLU A 59 -4.11 10.12 4.63
N LYS A 60 -4.53 11.38 4.49
CA LYS A 60 -3.59 12.50 4.63
C LYS A 60 -3.18 12.63 6.09
N VAL A 61 -1.91 12.94 6.35
CA VAL A 61 -1.51 13.43 7.68
C VAL A 61 -2.10 14.81 7.93
N THR A 62 -2.07 15.31 9.15
CA THR A 62 -2.53 16.68 9.41
C THR A 62 -1.66 17.70 8.67
N TRP A 63 -2.23 18.87 8.39
CA TRP A 63 -1.50 20.00 7.81
C TRP A 63 -0.24 20.36 8.62
N GLY A 64 -0.37 20.39 9.96
CA GLY A 64 0.75 20.67 10.86
C GLY A 64 1.89 19.66 10.70
N GLN A 65 1.57 18.37 10.64
CA GLN A 65 2.55 17.32 10.43
C GLN A 65 3.21 17.39 9.04
N TYR A 66 2.44 17.77 8.01
CA TYR A 66 2.99 17.94 6.67
C TYR A 66 4.03 19.06 6.62
N CYS A 67 3.73 20.24 7.18
CA CYS A 67 4.65 21.36 7.28
C CYS A 67 5.90 21.01 8.09
N SER A 68 5.73 20.46 9.29
CA SER A 68 6.86 20.06 10.15
C SER A 68 7.82 19.09 9.47
N ALA A 69 7.29 18.14 8.68
CA ALA A 69 8.11 17.19 7.95
C ALA A 69 8.92 17.83 6.82
N LYS A 70 8.45 18.93 6.25
CA LYS A 70 9.18 19.73 5.24
C LYS A 70 10.28 20.58 5.87
N GLU A 71 10.00 21.24 6.99
CA GLU A 71 10.97 22.08 7.70
C GLU A 71 12.17 21.26 8.22
N TRP A 72 11.92 20.01 8.62
CA TRP A 72 12.97 19.12 9.13
C TRP A 72 13.92 18.58 8.03
N ASN A 73 13.72 18.94 6.79
CA ASN A 73 14.60 18.51 5.69
C ASN A 73 15.52 19.64 5.23
N PRO A 74 16.76 19.77 5.79
CA PRO A 74 17.71 20.83 5.43
C PRO A 74 18.17 20.77 3.96
N ASP A 75 17.99 19.61 3.29
CA ASP A 75 18.31 19.42 1.88
C ASP A 75 17.07 19.65 0.99
N SER A 76 15.96 20.14 1.54
CA SER A 76 14.77 20.38 0.73
C SER A 76 14.95 21.62 -0.12
N VAL A 77 14.78 21.45 -1.42
CA VAL A 77 14.79 22.51 -2.45
C VAL A 77 13.53 23.41 -2.33
N PHE A 78 12.88 23.43 -1.18
CA PHE A 78 11.63 24.13 -0.97
C PHE A 78 11.89 25.60 -0.62
N THR A 79 11.89 26.43 -1.65
CA THR A 79 11.77 27.87 -1.48
C THR A 79 10.30 28.24 -1.48
N GLU A 80 9.79 28.52 -0.28
CA GLU A 80 8.56 29.26 0.05
C GLU A 80 7.63 29.74 -1.10
N PRO A 81 6.33 29.91 -0.88
CA PRO A 81 5.57 29.88 0.39
C PRO A 81 4.13 29.34 0.39
N ASP A 82 3.64 28.51 -0.49
CA ASP A 82 2.25 28.05 -0.33
C ASP A 82 2.12 26.54 -0.31
N HIS A 83 2.60 25.94 0.78
CA HIS A 83 2.41 24.50 1.06
C HIS A 83 0.92 24.14 1.20
N THR A 84 0.02 25.10 1.42
CA THR A 84 -1.42 24.87 1.51
C THR A 84 -1.94 24.30 0.19
N LYS A 85 -1.62 24.97 -0.91
CA LYS A 85 -2.06 24.49 -2.23
C LYS A 85 -1.42 23.14 -2.61
N GLU A 86 -0.16 22.93 -2.25
CA GLU A 86 0.50 21.65 -2.50
C GLU A 86 -0.17 20.52 -1.71
N TYR A 87 -0.46 20.74 -0.41
CA TYR A 87 -1.16 19.77 0.42
C TYR A 87 -2.58 19.49 -0.06
N ASP A 88 -3.32 20.52 -0.47
CA ASP A 88 -4.68 20.37 -0.99
C ASP A 88 -4.69 19.55 -2.29
N ASP A 89 -3.71 19.79 -3.17
CA ASP A 89 -3.54 19.14 -4.46
C ASP A 89 -2.96 17.71 -4.36
N LEU A 90 -2.61 17.21 -3.17
CA LEU A 90 -2.07 15.86 -3.01
C LEU A 90 -3.02 14.79 -3.58
N ILE A 91 -2.50 13.99 -4.48
CA ILE A 91 -3.24 12.89 -5.11
C ILE A 91 -3.07 11.62 -4.27
N PHE A 92 -4.18 11.06 -3.81
CA PHE A 92 -4.17 9.80 -3.05
C PHE A 92 -3.50 8.67 -3.84
N PRO A 93 -2.74 7.81 -3.15
CA PRO A 93 -2.20 6.61 -3.78
C PRO A 93 -3.31 5.76 -4.39
N LYS A 94 -3.14 5.34 -5.65
CA LYS A 94 -4.15 4.56 -6.37
C LYS A 94 -3.53 3.56 -7.34
N ARG A 95 -4.24 2.47 -7.59
CA ARG A 95 -3.85 1.48 -8.59
C ARG A 95 -4.12 1.99 -10.00
N ALA A 96 -3.21 1.71 -10.93
CA ALA A 96 -3.36 2.11 -12.33
C ALA A 96 -4.44 1.29 -13.06
N THR A 97 -4.59 0.01 -12.74
CA THR A 97 -5.54 -0.90 -13.39
C THR A 97 -6.21 -1.82 -12.37
N LYS A 98 -7.30 -2.48 -12.77
CA LYS A 98 -8.03 -3.46 -11.93
C LYS A 98 -7.14 -4.60 -11.43
N GLY A 99 -6.16 -5.04 -12.23
CA GLY A 99 -5.23 -6.13 -11.91
C GLY A 99 -3.91 -5.69 -11.31
N SER A 100 -3.65 -4.36 -11.16
CA SER A 100 -2.42 -3.88 -10.53
C SER A 100 -2.43 -4.16 -9.03
N ALA A 101 -1.34 -4.71 -8.49
CA ALA A 101 -1.14 -4.83 -7.05
C ALA A 101 -0.61 -3.52 -6.43
N GLY A 102 0.18 -2.76 -7.21
CA GLY A 102 0.84 -1.53 -6.74
C GLY A 102 -0.09 -0.33 -6.73
N TYR A 103 -0.03 0.43 -5.64
CA TYR A 103 -0.63 1.75 -5.48
C TYR A 103 0.43 2.79 -5.84
N ASP A 104 0.21 3.53 -6.91
CA ASP A 104 1.10 4.60 -7.37
C ASP A 104 1.01 5.80 -6.43
N PHE A 105 2.16 6.30 -5.96
CA PHE A 105 2.32 7.56 -5.26
C PHE A 105 2.72 8.64 -6.26
N PHE A 106 2.09 9.80 -6.17
CA PHE A 106 2.23 10.89 -7.13
C PHE A 106 3.07 12.03 -6.56
N ALA A 107 3.94 12.59 -7.40
CA ALA A 107 4.83 13.67 -7.01
C ALA A 107 4.03 14.92 -6.61
N PRO A 108 4.28 15.48 -5.41
CA PRO A 108 3.59 16.68 -4.96
C PRO A 108 4.08 17.95 -5.65
N PHE A 109 5.27 17.91 -6.28
CA PHE A 109 5.93 19.01 -6.99
C PHE A 109 6.85 18.45 -8.09
N ASP A 110 7.32 19.34 -8.97
CA ASP A 110 8.32 19.00 -9.97
C ASP A 110 9.70 18.83 -9.32
N PHE A 111 10.44 17.78 -9.70
CA PHE A 111 11.83 17.63 -9.29
C PHE A 111 12.67 16.97 -10.38
N THR A 112 13.96 17.32 -10.40
CA THR A 112 14.95 16.70 -11.27
C THR A 112 16.11 16.18 -10.44
N LEU A 113 16.54 14.96 -10.72
CA LEU A 113 17.74 14.35 -10.15
C LEU A 113 18.75 14.11 -11.26
N ASN A 114 19.89 14.77 -11.18
CA ASN A 114 21.05 14.43 -12.01
C ASN A 114 21.65 13.09 -11.56
N PRO A 115 22.51 12.46 -12.36
CA PRO A 115 23.23 11.26 -11.95
C PRO A 115 23.96 11.43 -10.60
N GLY A 116 23.69 10.53 -9.65
CA GLY A 116 24.23 10.57 -8.30
C GLY A 116 23.46 11.44 -7.30
N GLU A 117 22.51 12.23 -7.74
CA GLU A 117 21.73 13.08 -6.85
C GLU A 117 20.64 12.30 -6.12
N THR A 118 20.35 12.76 -4.90
CA THR A 118 19.36 12.21 -3.99
C THR A 118 18.38 13.31 -3.59
N ILE A 119 17.09 12.95 -3.48
CA ILE A 119 16.04 13.82 -2.92
C ILE A 119 15.33 13.08 -1.79
N LYS A 120 14.99 13.82 -0.73
CA LYS A 120 14.13 13.35 0.36
C LYS A 120 12.93 14.29 0.49
N PHE A 121 11.72 13.74 0.59
CA PHE A 121 10.51 14.53 0.83
C PHE A 121 9.40 13.70 1.48
N PRO A 122 8.48 14.35 2.20
CA PRO A 122 7.29 13.71 2.76
C PRO A 122 6.25 13.46 1.67
N THR A 123 5.52 12.36 1.77
CA THR A 123 4.46 12.02 0.81
C THR A 123 3.14 12.73 1.08
N GLY A 124 2.93 13.20 2.31
CA GLY A 124 1.66 13.73 2.78
C GLY A 124 0.66 12.65 3.25
N PHE A 125 1.03 11.38 3.17
CA PHE A 125 0.14 10.27 3.48
C PHE A 125 0.66 9.39 4.60
N ARG A 126 -0.29 8.79 5.32
CA ARG A 126 -0.12 7.66 6.24
C ARG A 126 -1.02 6.51 5.78
N CYS A 127 -0.82 5.33 6.33
CA CYS A 127 -1.58 4.15 5.94
C CYS A 127 -2.02 3.36 7.16
N LYS A 128 -3.34 3.29 7.38
CA LYS A 128 -3.95 2.42 8.37
C LYS A 128 -4.08 1.02 7.79
N MET A 129 -3.57 0.01 8.46
CA MET A 129 -3.54 -1.37 7.99
C MET A 129 -3.99 -2.35 9.07
N LYS A 130 -4.41 -3.55 8.66
CA LYS A 130 -4.58 -4.69 9.58
C LYS A 130 -3.22 -5.13 10.12
N ASP A 131 -3.19 -5.70 11.33
CA ASP A 131 -1.95 -6.03 12.05
C ASP A 131 -1.02 -7.01 11.34
N ASN A 132 -1.55 -7.88 10.49
CA ASN A 132 -0.74 -8.85 9.71
C ASN A 132 -0.34 -8.35 8.32
N ILE A 133 -0.53 -7.06 8.04
CA ILE A 133 -0.25 -6.45 6.73
C ILE A 133 0.93 -5.49 6.84
N VAL A 134 1.80 -5.54 5.86
CA VAL A 134 2.89 -4.58 5.66
C VAL A 134 2.73 -3.89 4.31
N LEU A 135 2.96 -2.58 4.25
CA LEU A 135 3.07 -1.84 3.00
C LEU A 135 4.54 -1.74 2.59
N LYS A 136 4.89 -2.35 1.46
CA LYS A 136 6.24 -2.31 0.89
C LYS A 136 6.30 -1.30 -0.25
N LEU A 137 7.25 -0.37 -0.16
CA LEU A 137 7.44 0.71 -1.12
C LEU A 137 8.58 0.39 -2.08
N TYR A 138 8.37 0.65 -3.36
CA TYR A 138 9.30 0.39 -4.45
C TYR A 138 9.34 1.58 -5.42
N PRO A 139 10.48 1.84 -6.10
CA PRO A 139 10.46 2.73 -7.26
C PRO A 139 9.51 2.21 -8.34
N ARG A 140 8.97 3.09 -9.15
CA ARG A 140 8.27 2.65 -10.35
C ARG A 140 9.23 1.99 -11.33
N SER A 141 8.78 0.90 -11.96
CA SER A 141 9.59 0.12 -12.91
C SER A 141 10.18 0.99 -14.02
N GLY A 142 9.40 1.92 -14.59
CA GLY A 142 9.88 2.82 -15.64
C GLY A 142 11.05 3.71 -15.20
N LEU A 143 11.04 4.20 -13.96
CA LEU A 143 12.13 5.00 -13.41
C LEU A 143 13.35 4.13 -13.08
N GLY A 144 13.11 2.94 -12.51
CA GLY A 144 14.16 1.97 -12.25
C GLY A 144 14.90 1.54 -13.51
N PHE A 145 14.19 1.17 -14.56
CA PHE A 145 14.80 0.73 -15.82
C PHE A 145 15.51 1.85 -16.60
N LYS A 146 14.92 3.05 -16.65
CA LYS A 146 15.51 4.16 -17.45
C LYS A 146 16.65 4.88 -16.75
N TYR A 147 16.55 5.05 -15.42
CA TYR A 147 17.42 5.94 -14.64
C TYR A 147 18.07 5.25 -13.45
N ARG A 148 17.85 3.95 -13.24
CA ARG A 148 18.36 3.21 -12.09
C ARG A 148 17.98 3.87 -10.76
N VAL A 149 16.77 4.45 -10.71
CA VAL A 149 16.26 5.06 -9.48
C VAL A 149 16.03 3.98 -8.45
N ARG A 150 16.53 4.22 -7.24
CA ARG A 150 16.26 3.37 -6.08
C ARG A 150 15.80 4.18 -4.88
N LEU A 151 15.13 3.50 -3.97
CA LEU A 151 14.94 3.99 -2.61
C LEU A 151 16.24 3.77 -1.82
N GLU A 152 16.62 4.74 -0.96
CA GLU A 152 17.85 4.64 -0.16
C GLU A 152 17.87 3.41 0.77
N ASN A 153 16.72 3.00 1.27
CA ASN A 153 16.52 1.80 2.05
C ASN A 153 16.19 0.55 1.20
N THR A 154 16.42 0.60 -0.11
CA THR A 154 16.13 -0.48 -1.09
C THR A 154 14.63 -0.74 -1.22
N VAL A 155 13.95 -1.11 -0.14
CA VAL A 155 12.49 -1.29 -0.01
C VAL A 155 12.05 -0.53 1.23
N GLY A 156 11.09 0.38 1.07
CA GLY A 156 10.45 1.02 2.20
C GLY A 156 9.52 0.02 2.90
N VAL A 157 9.72 -0.23 4.17
CA VAL A 157 8.86 -1.09 4.98
C VAL A 157 8.04 -0.20 5.89
N ILE A 158 6.72 -0.22 5.70
CA ILE A 158 5.76 0.51 6.52
C ILE A 158 4.94 -0.52 7.28
N ASP A 159 5.18 -0.61 8.57
CA ASP A 159 4.50 -1.53 9.49
C ASP A 159 3.12 -0.97 9.86
N SER A 160 2.19 -1.84 10.29
CA SER A 160 0.83 -1.43 10.64
C SER A 160 0.79 -0.48 11.85
N ASP A 161 1.68 -0.67 12.82
CA ASP A 161 1.80 0.15 14.02
C ASP A 161 2.42 1.53 13.77
N TYR A 162 3.12 1.71 12.62
CA TYR A 162 3.70 3.01 12.25
C TYR A 162 2.63 4.11 12.12
N TYR A 163 1.39 3.74 11.79
CA TYR A 163 0.26 4.68 11.71
C TYR A 163 0.06 5.49 12.99
N TYR A 164 0.39 4.94 14.16
CA TYR A 164 0.21 5.54 15.47
C TYR A 164 1.46 6.24 16.02
N SER A 165 2.52 6.32 15.22
CA SER A 165 3.77 6.98 15.62
C SER A 165 3.59 8.48 15.84
N ASP A 166 4.50 9.11 16.61
CA ASP A 166 4.46 10.54 16.96
C ASP A 166 4.41 11.49 15.74
N ASN A 167 4.92 11.04 14.59
CA ASN A 167 4.82 11.73 13.32
C ASN A 167 3.58 11.37 12.51
N GLU A 168 2.53 10.89 13.16
CA GLU A 168 1.27 10.44 12.56
C GLU A 168 1.44 9.29 11.51
N GLY A 169 2.53 8.52 11.56
CA GLY A 169 2.81 7.51 10.55
C GLY A 169 3.11 8.09 9.17
N HIS A 170 3.61 9.32 9.11
CA HIS A 170 3.86 10.05 7.88
C HIS A 170 4.92 9.37 7.02
N ILE A 171 4.51 8.79 5.90
CA ILE A 171 5.39 8.10 4.96
C ILE A 171 6.31 9.10 4.30
N GLN A 172 7.62 8.86 4.40
CA GLN A 172 8.64 9.66 3.75
C GLN A 172 9.37 8.83 2.69
N VAL A 173 9.90 9.51 1.70
CA VAL A 173 10.66 8.89 0.63
C VAL A 173 12.03 9.54 0.49
N LYS A 174 13.03 8.71 0.19
CA LYS A 174 14.36 9.16 -0.22
C LYS A 174 14.76 8.38 -1.46
N LEU A 175 14.96 9.10 -2.58
CA LEU A 175 15.25 8.54 -3.89
C LEU A 175 16.61 8.99 -4.38
N THR A 176 17.36 8.09 -4.99
CA THR A 176 18.63 8.37 -5.66
C THR A 176 18.58 7.97 -7.13
N ASN A 177 19.10 8.83 -8.00
CA ASN A 177 19.34 8.51 -9.39
C ASN A 177 20.74 7.92 -9.56
N GLU A 178 20.85 6.58 -9.65
CA GLU A 178 22.12 5.88 -9.89
C GLU A 178 22.44 5.67 -11.38
N GLY A 179 21.62 6.22 -12.25
CA GLY A 179 21.82 6.12 -13.69
C GLY A 179 22.84 7.14 -14.23
N SER A 180 22.91 7.24 -15.54
CA SER A 180 23.83 8.14 -16.26
C SER A 180 23.14 9.34 -16.90
N LYS A 181 21.84 9.51 -16.70
CA LYS A 181 21.03 10.56 -17.32
C LYS A 181 20.20 11.31 -16.29
N PRO A 182 19.99 12.61 -16.43
CA PRO A 182 19.04 13.33 -15.58
C PRO A 182 17.64 12.72 -15.66
N MET A 183 16.96 12.65 -14.52
CA MET A 183 15.59 12.20 -14.39
C MET A 183 14.73 13.34 -13.90
N THR A 184 13.68 13.69 -14.64
CA THR A 184 12.66 14.65 -14.22
C THR A 184 11.35 13.93 -13.96
N VAL A 185 10.69 14.31 -12.87
CA VAL A 185 9.33 13.89 -12.50
C VAL A 185 8.52 15.15 -12.29
N HIS A 186 7.39 15.26 -13.00
CA HIS A 186 6.49 16.40 -12.85
C HIS A 186 5.45 16.17 -11.77
N LYS A 187 4.96 17.25 -11.16
CA LYS A 187 3.83 17.21 -10.22
C LYS A 187 2.68 16.38 -10.80
N GLY A 188 2.18 15.44 -9.99
CA GLY A 188 1.13 14.53 -10.40
C GLY A 188 1.60 13.31 -11.20
N GLU A 189 2.88 13.20 -11.55
CA GLU A 189 3.43 11.96 -12.11
C GLU A 189 3.75 10.96 -11.00
N ALA A 190 3.53 9.68 -11.30
CA ALA A 190 3.81 8.62 -10.36
C ALA A 190 5.32 8.30 -10.31
N TYR A 191 5.91 8.33 -9.12
CA TYR A 191 7.34 8.11 -8.90
C TYR A 191 7.67 6.85 -8.10
N MET A 192 6.77 6.40 -7.27
CA MET A 192 6.90 5.25 -6.37
C MET A 192 5.61 4.45 -6.39
N GLN A 193 5.67 3.19 -5.98
CA GLN A 193 4.51 2.35 -5.79
C GLN A 193 4.58 1.60 -4.47
N GLY A 194 3.43 1.38 -3.83
CA GLY A 194 3.28 0.59 -2.62
C GLY A 194 2.51 -0.68 -2.87
N ILE A 195 2.96 -1.81 -2.32
CA ILE A 195 2.29 -3.11 -2.42
C ILE A 195 2.02 -3.64 -1.02
N PHE A 196 0.77 -4.00 -0.73
CA PHE A 196 0.41 -4.68 0.50
C PHE A 196 0.78 -6.15 0.44
N SER A 197 1.36 -6.66 1.52
CA SER A 197 1.70 -8.07 1.68
C SER A 197 1.34 -8.53 3.08
N GLU A 198 0.91 -9.77 3.22
CA GLU A 198 0.87 -10.42 4.54
C GLU A 198 2.30 -10.77 4.97
N TYR A 199 2.51 -10.76 6.28
CA TYR A 199 3.75 -11.27 6.88
C TYR A 199 3.44 -12.33 7.93
N LEU A 200 4.41 -13.20 8.18
CA LEU A 200 4.31 -14.31 9.11
C LEU A 200 5.22 -14.05 10.31
N LEU A 201 4.81 -14.54 11.47
CA LEU A 201 5.59 -14.48 12.69
C LEU A 201 6.40 -15.77 12.88
N ALA A 202 7.52 -15.67 13.56
CA ALA A 202 8.29 -16.83 14.00
C ALA A 202 7.63 -17.52 15.21
N VAL A 203 8.02 -18.78 15.47
CA VAL A 203 7.66 -19.45 16.71
C VAL A 203 8.34 -18.72 17.88
N GLU A 204 7.64 -18.60 19.01
CA GLU A 204 8.13 -17.90 20.21
C GLU A 204 8.33 -16.38 20.02
N ASP A 205 7.53 -15.75 19.14
CA ASP A 205 7.47 -14.30 19.02
C ASP A 205 6.61 -13.74 20.17
N GLU A 206 7.26 -13.16 21.18
CA GLU A 206 6.63 -12.63 22.42
C GLU A 206 6.75 -11.09 22.51
N VAL A 207 6.92 -10.39 21.37
CA VAL A 207 7.08 -8.93 21.34
C VAL A 207 5.77 -8.26 21.77
N THR A 208 5.84 -7.42 22.80
CA THR A 208 4.70 -6.67 23.37
C THR A 208 4.90 -5.16 23.36
N GLU A 209 6.08 -4.68 22.95
CA GLU A 209 6.39 -3.26 22.89
C GLU A 209 5.61 -2.56 21.78
N GLU A 210 5.07 -1.38 22.11
CA GLU A 210 4.43 -0.49 21.15
C GLU A 210 5.46 0.45 20.51
N ARG A 211 5.28 0.78 19.24
CA ARG A 211 6.13 1.70 18.50
C ARG A 211 5.89 3.15 18.94
N ASN A 212 6.98 3.88 19.21
CA ASN A 212 6.98 5.30 19.54
C ASN A 212 7.81 6.14 18.55
N GLY A 213 7.79 5.84 17.27
CA GLY A 213 8.52 6.65 16.30
C GLY A 213 8.85 5.93 15.01
N GLY A 214 9.50 6.63 14.08
CA GLY A 214 9.94 6.13 12.78
C GLY A 214 11.44 6.21 12.57
N PHE A 215 11.94 5.71 11.44
CA PHE A 215 13.33 5.83 10.98
C PHE A 215 14.39 5.28 11.95
N GLY A 216 14.17 4.09 12.52
CA GLY A 216 15.15 3.42 13.38
C GLY A 216 15.03 3.72 14.87
N SER A 217 13.98 4.41 15.30
CA SER A 217 13.72 4.71 16.71
C SER A 217 13.33 3.49 17.57
N THR A 218 13.12 2.33 16.96
CA THR A 218 12.82 1.06 17.66
C THR A 218 14.07 0.38 18.24
N THR A 219 15.26 0.88 17.94
CA THR A 219 16.52 0.39 18.55
C THR A 219 17.04 1.45 19.52
N LYS A 220 16.97 1.17 20.82
CA LYS A 220 17.67 1.96 21.85
C LYS A 220 19.12 1.50 21.93
#